data_b819746d92730e402d2b590a257e9bc2
#
_entry.id   b819746d92730e402d2b590a257e9bc2
#
_cell.length_a   1.000
_cell.length_b   1.000
_cell.length_c   1.000
_cell.angle_alpha   90.00
_cell.angle_beta   90.00
_cell.angle_gamma   90.00
#
_symmetry.space_group_name_H-M   'P 1'
#
loop_
_entity.id
_entity.type
_entity.pdbx_description
1 polymer ?
#
loop_
_entity_poly.entity_id
_entity_poly.type
_entity_poly.pdbx_seq_one_letter_code
_entity_poly.pdbx_strand_id
1 'polypeptide(L)'
;GGDVAPLEPWEKAIVDAEKFLATDHGKIACIECHSGVSTATEKAAAHEGLIASPSADSQKYCGECHEEQTASYDNALHNTQAGYWTTINTRAGNMPENHPALEEMFGNHSATCHTTCGECHVSQPKNVGGGLFSGHVFEKTPPMTRSCTACHGSRVGNEYLGKNEGIPGDVHFREGRMNCV
;
A
#
# COMPACT_ATOMS: atom_id res chain seq x y z
N GLY A 1 10.87 19.06 17.40
CA GLY A 1 11.10 17.87 16.64
C GLY A 1 12.32 18.09 15.77
N GLY A 2 13.38 17.27 15.92
CA GLY A 2 14.53 17.35 15.02
C GLY A 2 14.12 16.93 13.63
N ASP A 3 14.65 17.57 12.61
CA ASP A 3 14.48 17.15 11.22
C ASP A 3 15.10 15.75 11.08
N VAL A 4 14.24 14.76 10.90
CA VAL A 4 14.70 13.40 10.56
C VAL A 4 15.02 13.41 9.08
N ALA A 5 16.27 13.11 8.73
CA ALA A 5 16.68 13.02 7.34
C ALA A 5 15.83 11.95 6.61
N PRO A 6 15.43 12.20 5.36
CA PRO A 6 14.75 11.19 4.56
C PRO A 6 15.64 9.94 4.43
N LEU A 7 15.00 8.78 4.49
CA LEU A 7 15.70 7.51 4.25
C LEU A 7 16.24 7.45 2.83
N GLU A 8 17.45 6.95 2.68
CA GLU A 8 18.02 6.62 1.38
C GLU A 8 17.20 5.49 0.71
N PRO A 9 17.18 5.41 -0.63
CA PRO A 9 16.38 4.40 -1.33
C PRO A 9 16.64 2.96 -0.87
N TRP A 10 17.87 2.62 -0.56
CA TRP A 10 18.26 1.29 -0.09
C TRP A 10 17.80 1.03 1.36
N GLU A 11 17.75 2.04 2.21
CA GLU A 11 17.26 1.91 3.59
C GLU A 11 15.76 1.59 3.65
N LYS A 12 15.02 2.03 2.64
CA LYS A 12 13.59 1.76 2.51
C LYS A 12 13.25 0.31 2.20
N ALA A 13 14.22 -0.45 1.71
CA ALA A 13 14.05 -1.82 1.26
C ALA A 13 14.81 -2.85 2.11
N ILE A 14 15.39 -2.44 3.24
CA ILE A 14 16.11 -3.37 4.12
C ILE A 14 15.15 -4.38 4.73
N VAL A 15 15.41 -5.66 4.44
CA VAL A 15 14.70 -6.79 5.03
C VAL A 15 15.35 -7.13 6.38
N ASP A 16 14.55 -7.17 7.44
CA ASP A 16 14.94 -7.75 8.73
C ASP A 16 14.83 -9.28 8.62
N ALA A 17 15.92 -9.92 8.25
CA ALA A 17 15.93 -11.35 7.97
C ALA A 17 15.54 -12.19 9.17
N GLU A 18 15.94 -11.82 10.37
CA GLU A 18 15.60 -12.55 11.60
C GLU A 18 14.09 -12.54 11.82
N LYS A 19 13.47 -11.37 11.77
CA LYS A 19 12.03 -11.24 11.94
C LYS A 19 11.25 -11.89 10.80
N PHE A 20 11.66 -11.66 9.56
CA PHE A 20 10.97 -12.20 8.39
C PHE A 20 10.97 -13.73 8.38
N LEU A 21 12.14 -14.35 8.54
CA LEU A 21 12.29 -15.80 8.53
C LEU A 21 11.56 -16.52 9.69
N ALA A 22 11.22 -15.80 10.74
CA ALA A 22 10.41 -16.32 11.83
C ALA A 22 8.90 -16.39 11.51
N THR A 23 8.45 -15.81 10.40
CA THR A 23 7.06 -15.80 9.94
C THR A 23 6.73 -16.97 9.01
N ASP A 24 5.44 -17.19 8.75
CA ASP A 24 5.04 -18.18 7.75
C ASP A 24 5.45 -17.77 6.33
N HIS A 25 5.42 -16.48 6.00
CA HIS A 25 5.92 -15.96 4.72
C HIS A 25 7.43 -16.16 4.58
N GLY A 26 8.18 -16.11 5.67
CA GLY A 26 9.62 -16.38 5.65
C GLY A 26 10.01 -17.80 5.34
N LYS A 27 9.07 -18.74 5.32
CA LYS A 27 9.27 -20.13 4.87
C LYS A 27 9.19 -20.27 3.35
N ILE A 28 8.73 -19.25 2.63
CA ILE A 28 8.59 -19.19 1.18
C ILE A 28 9.86 -18.56 0.61
N ALA A 29 10.42 -19.13 -0.45
CA ALA A 29 11.61 -18.56 -1.06
C ALA A 29 11.31 -17.19 -1.68
N CYS A 30 12.22 -16.23 -1.55
CA CYS A 30 12.03 -14.86 -2.05
C CYS A 30 11.63 -14.81 -3.54
N ILE A 31 12.18 -15.73 -4.34
CA ILE A 31 11.93 -15.82 -5.78
C ILE A 31 10.51 -16.28 -6.13
N GLU A 32 9.82 -16.96 -5.24
CA GLU A 32 8.42 -17.38 -5.47
C GLU A 32 7.49 -16.18 -5.58
N CYS A 33 7.80 -15.11 -4.84
CA CYS A 33 7.06 -13.86 -4.92
C CYS A 33 7.73 -12.84 -5.85
N HIS A 34 9.05 -12.70 -5.75
CA HIS A 34 9.78 -11.62 -6.44
C HIS A 34 10.40 -12.03 -7.78
N SER A 35 10.35 -13.29 -8.16
CA SER A 35 11.06 -13.80 -9.35
C SER A 35 12.58 -13.50 -9.29
N GLY A 36 13.22 -13.24 -10.43
CA GLY A 36 14.67 -13.04 -10.48
C GLY A 36 15.42 -14.39 -10.64
N VAL A 37 16.74 -14.34 -10.63
CA VAL A 37 17.62 -15.50 -10.86
C VAL A 37 18.45 -15.80 -9.61
N SER A 38 17.96 -16.70 -8.76
CA SER A 38 18.57 -17.03 -7.46
C SER A 38 19.96 -17.67 -7.53
N THR A 39 20.32 -18.23 -8.70
CA THR A 39 21.64 -18.87 -8.92
C THR A 39 22.69 -17.91 -9.45
N ALA A 40 22.29 -16.69 -9.84
CA ALA A 40 23.22 -15.70 -10.36
C ALA A 40 24.01 -15.03 -9.22
N THR A 41 25.31 -14.82 -9.45
CA THR A 41 26.21 -14.14 -8.50
C THR A 41 26.37 -12.64 -8.79
N GLU A 42 26.12 -12.25 -10.05
CA GLU A 42 26.22 -10.86 -10.47
C GLU A 42 24.89 -10.16 -10.29
N LYS A 43 24.94 -8.92 -9.74
CA LYS A 43 23.75 -8.14 -9.40
C LYS A 43 22.76 -7.99 -10.57
N ALA A 44 23.25 -7.61 -11.75
CA ALA A 44 22.39 -7.41 -12.91
C ALA A 44 21.67 -8.71 -13.32
N ALA A 45 22.38 -9.82 -13.37
CA ALA A 45 21.82 -11.11 -13.70
C ALA A 45 20.84 -11.62 -12.62
N ALA A 46 21.15 -11.43 -11.35
CA ALA A 46 20.29 -11.83 -10.24
C ALA A 46 18.93 -11.09 -10.26
N HIS A 47 18.91 -9.83 -10.75
CA HIS A 47 17.71 -9.02 -10.82
C HIS A 47 16.99 -9.09 -12.19
N GLU A 48 17.41 -9.95 -13.10
CA GLU A 48 16.71 -10.15 -14.36
C GLU A 48 15.32 -10.73 -14.10
N GLY A 49 14.27 -10.03 -14.56
CA GLY A 49 12.88 -10.40 -14.32
C GLY A 49 12.38 -10.18 -12.88
N LEU A 50 13.15 -9.47 -12.06
CA LEU A 50 12.73 -9.17 -10.68
C LEU A 50 11.42 -8.37 -10.65
N ILE A 51 10.50 -8.81 -9.80
CA ILE A 51 9.22 -8.14 -9.53
C ILE A 51 9.33 -7.42 -8.19
N ALA A 52 9.37 -6.09 -8.24
CA ALA A 52 9.52 -5.27 -7.04
C ALA A 52 8.27 -5.28 -6.15
N SER A 53 7.08 -5.39 -6.75
CA SER A 53 5.79 -5.34 -6.05
C SER A 53 4.89 -6.50 -6.46
N PRO A 54 5.10 -7.72 -5.95
CA PRO A 54 4.31 -8.90 -6.31
C PRO A 54 2.82 -8.74 -6.03
N SER A 55 2.47 -7.99 -5.00
CA SER A 55 1.07 -7.74 -4.62
C SER A 55 0.26 -6.92 -5.64
N ALA A 56 0.91 -6.38 -6.67
CA ALA A 56 0.22 -5.78 -7.82
C ALA A 56 -0.56 -6.82 -8.65
N ASP A 57 -0.13 -8.08 -8.60
CA ASP A 57 -0.86 -9.23 -9.15
C ASP A 57 -1.17 -10.19 -7.99
N SER A 58 -2.12 -9.78 -7.15
CA SER A 58 -2.44 -10.50 -5.91
C SER A 58 -2.98 -11.90 -6.16
N GLN A 59 -3.74 -12.12 -7.23
CA GLN A 59 -4.25 -13.44 -7.58
C GLN A 59 -3.11 -14.42 -7.81
N LYS A 60 -2.11 -14.00 -8.55
CA LYS A 60 -0.97 -14.85 -8.89
C LYS A 60 -0.06 -15.15 -7.70
N TYR A 61 0.29 -14.13 -6.91
CA TYR A 61 1.34 -14.24 -5.89
C TYR A 61 0.83 -14.50 -4.48
N CYS A 62 -0.46 -14.21 -4.23
CA CYS A 62 -1.06 -14.36 -2.92
C CYS A 62 -2.23 -15.35 -2.93
N GLY A 63 -2.90 -15.52 -4.08
CA GLY A 63 -4.16 -16.26 -4.20
C GLY A 63 -4.07 -17.74 -3.89
N GLU A 64 -2.90 -18.37 -4.04
CA GLU A 64 -2.72 -19.80 -3.71
C GLU A 64 -3.00 -20.08 -2.22
N CYS A 65 -2.64 -19.16 -1.33
CA CYS A 65 -2.86 -19.29 0.12
C CYS A 65 -3.96 -18.37 0.65
N HIS A 66 -4.26 -17.27 -0.04
CA HIS A 66 -5.21 -16.23 0.37
C HIS A 66 -6.36 -16.07 -0.64
N GLU A 67 -6.92 -17.19 -1.12
CA GLU A 67 -7.94 -17.21 -2.16
C GLU A 67 -9.14 -16.30 -1.86
N GLU A 68 -9.71 -16.40 -0.66
CA GLU A 68 -10.88 -15.61 -0.26
C GLU A 68 -10.56 -14.11 -0.19
N GLN A 69 -9.37 -13.76 0.32
CA GLN A 69 -8.92 -12.38 0.46
C GLN A 69 -8.66 -11.74 -0.90
N THR A 70 -7.99 -12.45 -1.79
CA THR A 70 -7.70 -11.96 -3.15
C THR A 70 -8.98 -11.81 -3.97
N ALA A 71 -9.89 -12.78 -3.92
CA ALA A 71 -11.18 -12.69 -4.60
C ALA A 71 -12.05 -11.54 -4.06
N SER A 72 -12.03 -11.30 -2.75
CA SER A 72 -12.71 -10.16 -2.13
C SER A 72 -12.07 -8.83 -2.54
N TYR A 73 -10.74 -8.78 -2.60
CA TYR A 73 -9.98 -7.59 -2.96
C TYR A 73 -10.26 -7.14 -4.40
N ASP A 74 -10.49 -8.04 -5.34
CA ASP A 74 -10.81 -7.70 -6.73
C ASP A 74 -12.03 -6.79 -6.85
N ASN A 75 -12.97 -6.88 -5.93
CA ASN A 75 -14.17 -6.07 -5.87
C ASN A 75 -14.08 -4.92 -4.84
N ALA A 76 -12.99 -4.81 -4.11
CA ALA A 76 -12.83 -3.79 -3.08
C ALA A 76 -12.68 -2.39 -3.69
N LEU A 77 -13.18 -1.37 -2.98
CA LEU A 77 -13.06 0.03 -3.42
C LEU A 77 -11.60 0.49 -3.54
N HIS A 78 -10.71 -0.07 -2.73
CA HIS A 78 -9.28 0.22 -2.81
C HIS A 78 -8.63 -0.33 -4.07
N ASN A 79 -9.14 -1.42 -4.63
CA ASN A 79 -8.68 -1.96 -5.91
C ASN A 79 -9.36 -1.27 -7.09
N THR A 80 -10.69 -1.24 -7.09
CA THR A 80 -11.49 -0.73 -8.22
C THR A 80 -11.49 0.78 -8.33
N GLN A 81 -11.29 1.48 -7.21
CA GLN A 81 -11.45 2.94 -7.08
C GLN A 81 -12.81 3.46 -7.56
N ALA A 82 -13.84 2.61 -7.50
CA ALA A 82 -15.17 2.92 -8.02
C ALA A 82 -15.75 4.21 -7.40
N GLY A 83 -15.50 4.48 -6.12
CA GLY A 83 -15.94 5.72 -5.46
C GLY A 83 -15.28 6.98 -6.05
N TYR A 84 -14.01 6.89 -6.43
CA TYR A 84 -13.31 7.97 -7.11
C TYR A 84 -13.95 8.25 -8.48
N TRP A 85 -14.08 7.22 -9.30
CA TRP A 85 -14.66 7.33 -10.64
C TRP A 85 -16.09 7.84 -10.60
N THR A 86 -16.92 7.34 -9.69
CA THR A 86 -18.31 7.84 -9.48
C THR A 86 -18.33 9.33 -9.17
N THR A 87 -17.43 9.79 -8.29
CA THR A 87 -17.35 11.20 -7.92
C THR A 87 -16.90 12.07 -9.09
N ILE A 88 -15.88 11.66 -9.83
CA ILE A 88 -15.38 12.39 -10.98
C ILE A 88 -16.44 12.44 -12.07
N ASN A 89 -17.05 11.34 -12.43
CA ASN A 89 -18.08 11.28 -13.46
C ASN A 89 -19.29 12.14 -13.12
N THR A 90 -19.72 12.11 -11.87
CA THR A 90 -20.84 12.95 -11.42
C THR A 90 -20.53 14.44 -11.53
N ARG A 91 -19.32 14.85 -11.15
CA ARG A 91 -18.88 16.26 -11.21
C ARG A 91 -18.57 16.73 -12.63
N ALA A 92 -18.02 15.86 -13.45
CA ALA A 92 -17.67 16.16 -14.84
C ALA A 92 -18.84 16.03 -15.83
N GLY A 93 -20.05 15.69 -15.37
CA GLY A 93 -21.22 15.55 -16.23
C GLY A 93 -21.25 14.27 -17.06
N ASN A 94 -20.88 13.14 -16.46
CA ASN A 94 -20.81 11.83 -17.10
C ASN A 94 -19.85 11.78 -18.30
N MET A 95 -18.64 12.25 -18.10
CA MET A 95 -17.60 12.09 -19.12
C MET A 95 -17.32 10.59 -19.37
N PRO A 96 -17.03 10.22 -20.62
CA PRO A 96 -16.69 8.84 -20.95
C PRO A 96 -15.51 8.34 -20.10
N GLU A 97 -15.55 7.09 -19.67
CA GLU A 97 -14.46 6.46 -18.89
C GLU A 97 -13.10 6.55 -19.59
N ASN A 98 -13.08 6.64 -20.91
CA ASN A 98 -11.88 6.72 -21.74
C ASN A 98 -11.55 8.15 -22.18
N HIS A 99 -11.89 9.17 -21.40
CA HIS A 99 -11.56 10.55 -21.77
C HIS A 99 -10.07 10.84 -21.48
N PRO A 100 -9.26 11.19 -22.51
CA PRO A 100 -7.80 11.32 -22.34
C PRO A 100 -7.37 12.26 -21.22
N ALA A 101 -8.07 13.38 -21.00
CA ALA A 101 -7.78 14.30 -19.92
C ALA A 101 -8.07 13.71 -18.53
N LEU A 102 -9.05 12.81 -18.40
CA LEU A 102 -9.33 12.11 -17.15
C LEU A 102 -8.29 11.04 -16.86
N GLU A 103 -7.83 10.32 -17.88
CA GLU A 103 -6.77 9.32 -17.77
C GLU A 103 -5.44 10.00 -17.39
N GLU A 104 -5.11 11.11 -18.03
CA GLU A 104 -3.92 11.89 -17.68
C GLU A 104 -3.99 12.42 -16.25
N MET A 105 -5.11 12.99 -15.85
CA MET A 105 -5.33 13.49 -14.49
C MET A 105 -5.24 12.35 -13.47
N PHE A 106 -5.82 11.19 -13.76
CA PHE A 106 -5.73 10.01 -12.93
C PHE A 106 -4.29 9.52 -12.81
N GLY A 107 -3.57 9.38 -13.93
CA GLY A 107 -2.17 8.96 -13.94
C GLY A 107 -1.26 9.87 -13.13
N ASN A 108 -1.48 11.19 -13.23
CA ASN A 108 -0.66 12.18 -12.54
C ASN A 108 -0.96 12.34 -11.05
N HIS A 109 -2.20 12.07 -10.61
CA HIS A 109 -2.62 12.34 -9.25
C HIS A 109 -3.10 11.10 -8.49
N SER A 110 -3.99 10.32 -9.09
CA SER A 110 -4.80 9.35 -8.36
C SER A 110 -4.26 7.93 -8.44
N ALA A 111 -3.49 7.63 -9.49
CA ALA A 111 -2.83 6.33 -9.63
C ALA A 111 -1.82 6.05 -8.51
N THR A 112 -1.29 7.10 -7.87
CA THR A 112 -0.41 6.97 -6.69
C THR A 112 -1.15 6.56 -5.42
N CYS A 113 -2.47 6.67 -5.40
CA CYS A 113 -3.35 6.22 -4.33
C CYS A 113 -3.94 4.82 -4.60
N HIS A 114 -3.60 4.19 -5.72
CA HIS A 114 -3.96 2.81 -5.99
C HIS A 114 -3.17 1.90 -5.07
N THR A 115 -3.87 1.17 -4.21
CA THR A 115 -3.22 0.31 -3.22
C THR A 115 -3.20 -1.13 -3.67
N THR A 116 -2.20 -1.85 -3.21
CA THR A 116 -2.11 -3.30 -3.31
C THR A 116 -2.06 -3.90 -1.90
N CYS A 117 -2.20 -5.21 -1.78
CA CYS A 117 -2.10 -5.88 -0.47
C CYS A 117 -0.79 -5.50 0.25
N GLY A 118 0.33 -5.46 -0.48
CA GLY A 118 1.64 -5.13 0.08
C GLY A 118 1.73 -3.69 0.62
N GLU A 119 1.08 -2.72 -0.03
CA GLU A 119 1.09 -1.32 0.40
C GLU A 119 0.26 -1.04 1.65
N CYS A 120 -0.57 -2.01 2.05
CA CYS A 120 -1.26 -1.97 3.33
C CYS A 120 -0.58 -2.82 4.39
N HIS A 121 -0.06 -4.00 4.02
CA HIS A 121 0.40 -5.00 4.98
C HIS A 121 1.92 -5.08 5.16
N VAL A 122 2.72 -4.57 4.22
CA VAL A 122 4.19 -4.69 4.20
C VAL A 122 4.90 -3.36 4.13
N SER A 123 4.40 -2.43 3.30
CA SER A 123 5.07 -1.18 2.98
C SER A 123 4.14 0.02 3.03
N GLN A 124 4.72 1.20 3.11
CA GLN A 124 3.98 2.45 2.92
C GLN A 124 3.67 2.67 1.44
N PRO A 125 2.52 3.31 1.12
CA PRO A 125 2.24 3.77 -0.22
C PRO A 125 3.31 4.73 -0.76
N LYS A 126 3.51 4.71 -2.07
CA LYS A 126 4.54 5.54 -2.74
C LYS A 126 4.33 7.04 -2.56
N ASN A 127 3.08 7.49 -2.43
CA ASN A 127 2.73 8.90 -2.21
C ASN A 127 3.30 9.49 -0.90
N VAL A 128 3.65 8.65 0.08
CA VAL A 128 4.32 9.06 1.32
C VAL A 128 5.77 8.58 1.39
N GLY A 129 6.35 8.27 0.25
CA GLY A 129 7.76 7.92 0.13
C GLY A 129 8.06 6.42 0.10
N GLY A 130 7.07 5.56 0.22
CA GLY A 130 7.25 4.11 0.20
C GLY A 130 8.11 3.57 1.35
N GLY A 131 8.57 2.35 1.20
CA GLY A 131 9.44 1.68 2.17
C GLY A 131 8.71 0.72 3.09
N LEU A 132 9.45 -0.25 3.59
CA LEU A 132 8.92 -1.32 4.44
C LEU A 132 8.54 -0.78 5.84
N PHE A 133 7.48 -1.31 6.42
CA PHE A 133 7.07 -0.93 7.79
C PHE A 133 7.98 -1.54 8.85
N SER A 134 8.22 -2.84 8.73
CA SER A 134 8.82 -3.68 9.76
C SER A 134 9.84 -4.65 9.18
N GLY A 135 10.66 -4.19 8.24
CA GLY A 135 11.69 -5.03 7.62
C GLY A 135 11.15 -6.21 6.82
N HIS A 136 10.04 -6.04 6.10
CA HIS A 136 9.33 -7.04 5.30
C HIS A 136 8.40 -7.99 6.08
N VAL A 137 8.16 -7.75 7.36
CA VAL A 137 7.13 -8.52 8.09
C VAL A 137 5.74 -8.09 7.63
N PHE A 138 4.87 -9.08 7.41
CA PHE A 138 3.48 -8.83 7.01
C PHE A 138 2.64 -8.53 8.23
N GLU A 139 2.14 -7.32 8.33
CA GLU A 139 1.26 -6.88 9.42
C GLU A 139 -0.17 -7.35 9.16
N LYS A 140 -0.73 -8.17 10.06
CA LYS A 140 -2.13 -8.63 9.95
C LYS A 140 -3.11 -7.46 9.91
N THR A 141 -2.88 -6.46 10.77
CA THR A 141 -3.65 -5.22 10.80
C THR A 141 -2.77 -4.09 10.29
N PRO A 142 -3.09 -3.47 9.13
CA PRO A 142 -2.29 -2.36 8.61
C PRO A 142 -2.15 -1.22 9.61
N PRO A 143 -0.96 -0.65 9.78
CA PRO A 143 -0.74 0.48 10.69
C PRO A 143 -1.46 1.72 10.16
N MET A 144 -2.52 2.17 10.85
CA MET A 144 -3.41 3.25 10.42
C MET A 144 -2.66 4.50 9.97
N THR A 145 -1.67 4.96 10.75
CA THR A 145 -0.95 6.19 10.49
C THR A 145 0.05 6.11 9.33
N ARG A 146 0.44 4.92 8.93
CA ARG A 146 1.40 4.70 7.84
C ARG A 146 0.75 4.19 6.56
N SER A 147 -0.40 3.53 6.66
CA SER A 147 -1.17 3.01 5.51
C SER A 147 -2.37 3.91 5.21
N CYS A 148 -3.37 3.91 6.08
CA CYS A 148 -4.64 4.60 5.79
C CYS A 148 -4.46 6.11 5.63
N THR A 149 -3.76 6.76 6.57
CA THR A 149 -3.57 8.22 6.51
C THR A 149 -2.57 8.67 5.45
N ALA A 150 -1.86 7.76 4.80
CA ALA A 150 -1.07 8.09 3.63
C ALA A 150 -1.92 8.70 2.50
N CYS A 151 -3.13 8.19 2.32
CA CYS A 151 -4.09 8.67 1.33
C CYS A 151 -5.24 9.48 1.98
N HIS A 152 -5.70 9.06 3.15
CA HIS A 152 -6.82 9.67 3.87
C HIS A 152 -6.41 10.70 4.93
N GLY A 153 -5.17 11.16 4.93
CA GLY A 153 -4.60 11.98 6.01
C GLY A 153 -5.12 13.42 6.07
N SER A 154 -5.35 14.07 4.93
CA SER A 154 -5.58 15.52 4.88
C SER A 154 -6.92 15.95 5.50
N ARG A 155 -7.96 15.14 5.37
CA ARG A 155 -9.27 15.44 5.94
C ARG A 155 -9.68 14.36 6.93
N VAL A 156 -9.97 13.17 6.45
CA VAL A 156 -10.50 12.07 7.27
C VAL A 156 -9.56 11.76 8.44
N GLY A 157 -8.27 11.58 8.19
CA GLY A 157 -7.29 11.29 9.23
C GLY A 157 -7.12 12.41 10.24
N ASN A 158 -7.13 13.68 9.80
CA ASN A 158 -7.02 14.83 10.71
C ASN A 158 -8.26 14.98 11.60
N GLU A 159 -9.45 14.78 11.05
CA GLU A 159 -10.70 14.80 11.82
C GLU A 159 -10.73 13.62 12.80
N TYR A 160 -10.41 12.43 12.34
CA TYR A 160 -10.42 11.21 13.15
C TYR A 160 -9.45 11.28 14.34
N LEU A 161 -8.23 11.76 14.10
CA LEU A 161 -7.18 11.90 15.12
C LEU A 161 -7.32 13.15 15.99
N GLY A 162 -8.22 14.08 15.68
CA GLY A 162 -8.39 15.34 16.40
C GLY A 162 -7.22 16.31 16.21
N LYS A 163 -6.66 16.39 15.01
CA LYS A 163 -5.56 17.31 14.69
C LYS A 163 -6.02 18.71 14.32
N ASN A 164 -7.32 18.93 14.15
CA ASN A 164 -7.89 20.24 13.85
C ASN A 164 -8.07 21.04 15.15
N GLU A 165 -7.59 22.28 15.16
CA GLU A 165 -7.66 23.14 16.32
C GLU A 165 -9.12 23.35 16.78
N GLY A 166 -9.37 23.18 18.08
CA GLY A 166 -10.68 23.34 18.69
C GLY A 166 -11.71 22.24 18.38
N ILE A 167 -11.36 21.25 17.57
CA ILE A 167 -12.23 20.14 17.23
C ILE A 167 -11.66 18.85 17.84
N PRO A 168 -12.38 18.21 18.78
CA PRO A 168 -11.93 16.94 19.34
C PRO A 168 -11.93 15.85 18.28
N GLY A 169 -11.01 14.90 18.41
CA GLY A 169 -10.99 13.72 17.53
C GLY A 169 -12.25 12.88 17.69
N ASP A 170 -12.45 12.00 16.71
CA ASP A 170 -13.60 11.11 16.69
C ASP A 170 -13.68 10.26 17.96
N VAL A 171 -14.90 10.03 18.45
CA VAL A 171 -15.17 9.29 19.69
C VAL A 171 -14.69 7.83 19.60
N HIS A 172 -14.79 7.21 18.42
CA HIS A 172 -14.31 5.84 18.24
C HIS A 172 -12.80 5.73 18.39
N PHE A 173 -12.05 6.75 17.96
CA PHE A 173 -10.61 6.80 18.18
C PHE A 173 -10.25 7.17 19.63
N ARG A 174 -10.84 8.25 20.15
CA ARG A 174 -10.48 8.77 21.48
C ARG A 174 -10.83 7.84 22.61
N GLU A 175 -12.05 7.32 22.59
CA GLU A 175 -12.63 6.51 23.69
C GLU A 175 -12.59 5.03 23.36
N GLY A 176 -12.95 4.66 22.12
CA GLY A 176 -12.96 3.29 21.64
C GLY A 176 -11.58 2.73 21.30
N ARG A 177 -10.57 3.59 21.10
CA ARG A 177 -9.24 3.21 20.59
C ARG A 177 -9.31 2.37 19.31
N MET A 178 -10.34 2.60 18.52
CA MET A 178 -10.57 1.87 17.27
C MET A 178 -9.59 2.34 16.19
N ASN A 179 -9.28 1.44 15.30
CA ASN A 179 -8.50 1.70 14.09
C ASN A 179 -9.45 1.86 12.89
N CYS A 180 -8.92 2.21 11.72
CA CYS A 180 -9.69 2.27 10.46
C CYS A 180 -10.09 0.87 9.93
N VAL A 181 -9.54 -0.17 10.48
CA VAL A 181 -9.82 -1.59 10.16
C VAL A 181 -10.04 -2.39 11.42
#